data_5c51ded31750fbda301bacf00b97f915
#
_entry.id   5c51ded31750fbda301bacf00b97f915
#
_cell.length_a   1.000
_cell.length_b   1.000
_cell.length_c   1.000
_cell.angle_alpha   90.00
_cell.angle_beta   90.00
_cell.angle_gamma   90.00
#
_symmetry.space_group_name_H-M   'P 1'
#
loop_
_entity.id
_entity.type
_entity.pdbx_description
1 polymer ?
#
loop_
_entity_poly.entity_id
_entity_poly.type
_entity_poly.pdbx_seq_one_letter_code
_entity_poly.pdbx_strand_id
1 'polypeptide(L)'
;VTPLLNPAHVHDPQTRQTIVRLLSSMGGAKEISQYLKRFSQLDAARFAVVKVGGAVLRDDLDSLTSSLAFLQDVGLTPIVIHGAGPQLDAELAAAGIEKKTIDGLRVTSPEALAIVRRVFHAQNLKLVEALQAGDARATSIVSGVFEADYLDRERFGLVGEVKRVDLAPIQASLQAGSIPVIASLGETVGGQILNVNADFAANELVQVLQPYKIVFLTGTGGLLDAGGKVIDSINLSTEYEHLMQQPWIDGGMRVKIEQIKDLLDGLPLASSVSITKPAELAKELFTHKGSGTLVRRGERVLEASEWSAFDLPRLRQLIESAFGRKLLPDYFDITRLHRAYVSENYRAAVI
;
A
#
# COMPACT_ATOMS: atom_id res chain seq x y z
N VAL A 1 24.09 -10.26 12.00
CA VAL A 1 23.78 -9.65 10.70
C VAL A 1 23.77 -8.17 10.96
N THR A 2 24.81 -7.46 10.54
CA THR A 2 25.00 -6.02 10.68
C THR A 2 23.97 -5.32 9.77
N PRO A 3 23.20 -4.32 10.23
CA PRO A 3 22.30 -3.60 9.37
C PRO A 3 23.10 -2.84 8.32
N LEU A 4 22.91 -3.22 7.06
CA LEU A 4 23.51 -2.55 5.89
C LEU A 4 22.83 -1.17 5.68
N LEU A 5 23.16 -0.21 6.50
CA LEU A 5 23.11 1.20 6.11
C LEU A 5 24.30 1.42 5.19
N ASN A 6 24.06 1.43 3.89
CA ASN A 6 25.12 1.78 2.95
C ASN A 6 25.44 3.27 3.10
N PRO A 7 26.62 3.66 3.63
CA PRO A 7 26.94 5.06 3.97
C PRO A 7 27.19 5.95 2.75
N ALA A 8 27.06 5.43 1.52
CA ALA A 8 27.46 6.14 0.30
C ALA A 8 26.41 7.13 -0.26
N HIS A 9 25.22 7.22 0.31
CA HIS A 9 24.13 8.10 -0.17
C HIS A 9 23.37 8.83 0.94
N VAL A 10 24.01 9.05 2.09
CA VAL A 10 23.54 10.07 3.02
C VAL A 10 23.94 11.40 2.40
N HIS A 11 22.99 12.05 1.71
CA HIS A 11 23.15 13.47 1.37
C HIS A 11 23.66 14.22 2.61
N ASP A 12 24.43 15.29 2.38
CA ASP A 12 25.02 16.15 3.41
C ASP A 12 24.13 16.24 4.66
N PRO A 13 24.66 16.02 5.87
CA PRO A 13 23.90 16.11 7.11
C PRO A 13 23.11 17.42 7.25
N GLN A 14 23.53 18.49 6.61
CA GLN A 14 22.82 19.77 6.55
C GLN A 14 21.54 19.67 5.70
N THR A 15 21.59 19.02 4.55
CA THR A 15 20.42 18.77 3.69
C THR A 15 19.38 17.96 4.46
N ARG A 16 19.78 16.86 5.11
CA ARG A 16 18.88 16.05 5.95
C ARG A 16 18.25 16.85 7.08
N GLN A 17 19.01 17.69 7.78
CA GLN A 17 18.47 18.56 8.83
C GLN A 17 17.48 19.59 8.28
N THR A 18 17.75 20.17 7.11
CA THR A 18 16.84 21.10 6.45
C THR A 18 15.54 20.42 6.08
N ILE A 19 15.58 19.20 5.53
CA ILE A 19 14.41 18.40 5.19
C ILE A 19 13.61 18.08 6.48
N VAL A 20 14.24 17.65 7.56
CA VAL A 20 13.57 17.39 8.84
C VAL A 20 12.90 18.65 9.39
N ARG A 21 13.51 19.82 9.23
CA ARG A 21 12.88 21.11 9.61
C ARG A 21 11.66 21.44 8.73
N LEU A 22 11.74 21.22 7.44
CA LEU A 22 10.61 21.42 6.52
C LEU A 22 9.46 20.47 6.85
N LEU A 23 9.74 19.19 7.06
CA LEU A 23 8.73 18.23 7.53
C LEU A 23 8.09 18.66 8.84
N SER A 24 8.88 19.25 9.75
CA SER A 24 8.38 19.74 11.05
C SER A 24 7.41 20.93 10.93
N SER A 25 7.32 21.57 9.76
CA SER A 25 6.29 22.55 9.46
C SER A 25 4.94 21.91 9.03
N MET A 26 4.97 20.63 8.61
CA MET A 26 3.78 19.88 8.17
C MET A 26 3.14 19.08 9.31
N GLY A 27 3.92 18.73 10.34
CA GLY A 27 3.49 18.01 11.54
C GLY A 27 4.39 18.36 12.72
N GLY A 28 4.09 17.85 13.92
CA GLY A 28 4.94 18.12 15.09
C GLY A 28 6.37 17.59 14.91
N ALA A 29 7.40 18.40 15.18
CA ALA A 29 8.81 18.00 15.03
C ALA A 29 9.14 16.68 15.75
N LYS A 30 8.51 16.45 16.92
CA LYS A 30 8.65 15.22 17.70
C LYS A 30 8.06 14.02 16.97
N GLU A 31 6.89 14.18 16.36
CA GLU A 31 6.19 13.16 15.60
C GLU A 31 7.02 12.70 14.40
N ILE A 32 7.48 13.64 13.59
CA ILE A 32 8.33 13.36 12.42
C ILE A 32 9.62 12.65 12.80
N SER A 33 10.28 13.14 13.87
CA SER A 33 11.51 12.50 14.39
C SER A 33 11.25 11.06 14.85
N GLN A 34 10.09 10.76 15.44
CA GLN A 34 9.69 9.41 15.82
C GLN A 34 9.50 8.51 14.59
N TYR A 35 8.82 8.99 13.54
CA TYR A 35 8.64 8.24 12.29
C TYR A 35 9.97 7.96 11.60
N LEU A 36 10.83 8.97 11.44
CA LEU A 36 12.15 8.78 10.84
C LEU A 36 13.00 7.78 11.64
N LYS A 37 12.99 7.85 12.96
CA LYS A 37 13.69 6.88 13.82
C LYS A 37 13.10 5.48 13.65
N ARG A 38 11.78 5.35 13.59
CA ARG A 38 11.11 4.07 13.39
C ARG A 38 11.44 3.49 12.03
N PHE A 39 11.36 4.29 10.97
CA PHE A 39 11.66 3.83 9.62
C PHE A 39 13.13 3.45 9.43
N SER A 40 14.08 4.17 10.08
CA SER A 40 15.51 3.83 10.01
C SER A 40 15.88 2.52 10.71
N GLN A 41 14.97 1.96 11.52
CA GLN A 41 15.16 0.68 12.22
C GLN A 41 14.52 -0.50 11.47
N LEU A 42 13.75 -0.22 10.41
CA LEU A 42 13.12 -1.26 9.59
C LEU A 42 14.13 -1.85 8.60
N ASP A 43 13.88 -3.08 8.20
CA ASP A 43 14.47 -3.62 6.99
C ASP A 43 14.09 -2.72 5.80
N ALA A 44 15.09 -2.18 5.11
CA ALA A 44 14.88 -1.28 3.97
C ALA A 44 13.97 -1.90 2.90
N ALA A 45 14.05 -3.23 2.71
CA ALA A 45 13.20 -3.97 1.79
C ALA A 45 11.71 -3.97 2.19
N ARG A 46 11.39 -3.66 3.46
CA ARG A 46 10.03 -3.70 4.00
C ARG A 46 9.46 -2.33 4.34
N PHE A 47 10.11 -1.24 3.92
CA PHE A 47 9.63 0.09 4.28
C PHE A 47 8.24 0.38 3.71
N ALA A 48 8.10 0.42 2.40
CA ALA A 48 6.84 0.76 1.75
C ALA A 48 6.70 0.15 0.36
N VAL A 49 5.49 -0.28 0.02
CA VAL A 49 5.05 -0.53 -1.35
C VAL A 49 4.13 0.61 -1.78
N VAL A 50 4.48 1.28 -2.86
CA VAL A 50 3.72 2.38 -3.45
C VAL A 50 3.17 1.94 -4.80
N LYS A 51 1.86 1.72 -4.87
CA LYS A 51 1.16 1.41 -6.12
C LYS A 51 0.74 2.70 -6.80
N VAL A 52 1.14 2.84 -8.06
CA VAL A 52 0.90 4.03 -8.89
C VAL A 52 -0.10 3.70 -10.00
N GLY A 53 -1.24 4.39 -10.06
CA GLY A 53 -2.19 4.27 -11.15
C GLY A 53 -1.65 4.90 -12.45
N GLY A 54 -2.02 4.35 -13.61
CA GLY A 54 -1.61 4.91 -14.90
C GLY A 54 -2.05 6.36 -15.12
N ALA A 55 -3.17 6.79 -14.53
CA ALA A 55 -3.61 8.18 -14.57
C ALA A 55 -2.61 9.12 -13.86
N VAL A 56 -2.06 8.69 -12.73
CA VAL A 56 -1.01 9.45 -12.01
C VAL A 56 0.24 9.62 -12.88
N LEU A 57 0.68 8.55 -13.57
CA LEU A 57 1.81 8.63 -14.49
C LEU A 57 1.57 9.59 -15.66
N ARG A 58 0.31 9.76 -16.08
CA ARG A 58 -0.05 10.66 -17.18
C ARG A 58 -0.15 12.11 -16.70
N ASP A 59 -0.82 12.34 -15.58
CA ASP A 59 -1.34 13.65 -15.19
C ASP A 59 -0.56 14.32 -14.05
N ASP A 60 0.23 13.54 -13.26
CA ASP A 60 0.85 14.04 -12.02
C ASP A 60 2.27 13.44 -11.81
N LEU A 61 3.00 13.27 -12.91
CA LEU A 61 4.33 12.65 -12.90
C LEU A 61 5.33 13.48 -12.08
N ASP A 62 5.30 14.81 -12.19
CA ASP A 62 6.25 15.69 -11.49
C ASP A 62 6.08 15.63 -9.97
N SER A 63 4.84 15.65 -9.47
CA SER A 63 4.58 15.48 -8.04
C SER A 63 4.99 14.10 -7.55
N LEU A 64 4.77 13.07 -8.38
CA LEU A 64 5.17 11.69 -8.07
C LEU A 64 6.68 11.58 -7.91
N THR A 65 7.43 12.05 -8.89
CA THR A 65 8.90 11.96 -8.90
C THR A 65 9.51 12.79 -7.80
N SER A 66 9.02 14.01 -7.57
CA SER A 66 9.47 14.86 -6.46
C SER A 66 9.24 14.20 -5.10
N SER A 67 8.10 13.57 -4.89
CA SER A 67 7.78 12.89 -3.63
C SER A 67 8.63 11.63 -3.40
N LEU A 68 8.86 10.85 -4.46
CA LEU A 68 9.70 9.64 -4.36
C LEU A 68 11.19 10.00 -4.17
N ALA A 69 11.70 11.01 -4.89
CA ALA A 69 13.05 11.54 -4.71
C ALA A 69 13.25 12.04 -3.28
N PHE A 70 12.31 12.82 -2.76
CA PHE A 70 12.32 13.29 -1.38
C PHE A 70 12.41 12.13 -0.36
N LEU A 71 11.69 11.01 -0.56
CA LEU A 71 11.80 9.85 0.31
C LEU A 71 13.21 9.26 0.27
N GLN A 72 13.82 9.17 -0.90
CA GLN A 72 15.20 8.68 -1.03
C GLN A 72 16.21 9.62 -0.36
N ASP A 73 16.00 10.94 -0.46
CA ASP A 73 16.85 11.96 0.20
C ASP A 73 16.84 11.86 1.73
N VAL A 74 15.73 11.44 2.33
CA VAL A 74 15.65 11.16 3.77
C VAL A 74 16.12 9.75 4.14
N GLY A 75 16.61 8.96 3.18
CA GLY A 75 17.15 7.62 3.39
C GLY A 75 16.10 6.51 3.36
N LEU A 76 14.93 6.76 2.77
CA LEU A 76 13.83 5.79 2.64
C LEU A 76 13.61 5.43 1.17
N THR A 77 13.69 4.14 0.85
CA THR A 77 13.56 3.67 -0.52
C THR A 77 12.28 2.86 -0.66
N PRO A 78 11.19 3.43 -1.20
CA PRO A 78 9.96 2.68 -1.46
C PRO A 78 10.11 1.75 -2.65
N ILE A 79 9.32 0.68 -2.67
CA ILE A 79 9.14 -0.18 -3.83
C ILE A 79 7.95 0.36 -4.61
N VAL A 80 8.16 0.70 -5.87
CA VAL A 80 7.12 1.28 -6.74
C VAL A 80 6.61 0.21 -7.70
N ILE A 81 5.30 0.00 -7.74
CA ILE A 81 4.63 -0.80 -8.76
C ILE A 81 3.62 0.05 -9.52
N HIS A 82 3.60 -0.01 -10.84
CA HIS A 82 2.72 0.83 -11.63
C HIS A 82 1.86 0.06 -12.61
N GLY A 83 0.69 0.64 -12.90
CA GLY A 83 -0.14 0.30 -14.04
C GLY A 83 0.00 1.32 -15.17
N ALA A 84 -0.63 1.05 -16.31
CA ALA A 84 -0.61 1.92 -17.49
C ALA A 84 -1.97 1.97 -18.22
N GLY A 85 -3.08 1.85 -17.49
CA GLY A 85 -4.43 1.71 -18.05
C GLY A 85 -4.79 2.77 -19.10
N PRO A 86 -4.76 4.08 -18.79
CA PRO A 86 -5.11 5.14 -19.74
C PRO A 86 -4.20 5.19 -20.95
N GLN A 87 -2.89 4.97 -20.78
CA GLN A 87 -1.93 4.96 -21.88
C GLN A 87 -2.16 3.76 -22.81
N LEU A 88 -2.48 2.62 -22.20
CA LEU A 88 -2.81 1.42 -22.93
C LEU A 88 -4.13 1.57 -23.71
N ASP A 89 -5.15 2.23 -23.12
CA ASP A 89 -6.40 2.54 -23.82
C ASP A 89 -6.16 3.39 -25.05
N ALA A 90 -5.31 4.42 -24.95
CA ALA A 90 -4.97 5.29 -26.06
C ALA A 90 -4.22 4.55 -27.19
N GLU A 91 -3.23 3.72 -26.85
CA GLU A 91 -2.44 2.97 -27.84
C GLU A 91 -3.24 1.86 -28.53
N LEU A 92 -4.14 1.17 -27.80
CA LEU A 92 -5.04 0.19 -28.40
C LEU A 92 -6.03 0.85 -29.36
N ALA A 93 -6.61 1.98 -28.97
CA ALA A 93 -7.49 2.76 -29.85
C ALA A 93 -6.78 3.26 -31.10
N ALA A 94 -5.54 3.75 -30.98
CA ALA A 94 -4.71 4.17 -32.12
C ALA A 94 -4.38 3.01 -33.07
N ALA A 95 -4.29 1.78 -32.54
CA ALA A 95 -4.09 0.57 -33.32
C ALA A 95 -5.41 -0.04 -33.88
N GLY A 96 -6.56 0.58 -33.63
CA GLY A 96 -7.86 0.07 -34.05
C GLY A 96 -8.32 -1.19 -33.27
N ILE A 97 -7.71 -1.46 -32.12
CA ILE A 97 -8.08 -2.60 -31.26
C ILE A 97 -9.12 -2.13 -30.25
N GLU A 98 -10.31 -2.73 -30.33
CA GLU A 98 -11.40 -2.41 -29.41
C GLU A 98 -11.07 -2.84 -27.97
N LYS A 99 -11.29 -1.94 -27.02
CA LYS A 99 -11.18 -2.24 -25.59
C LYS A 99 -12.33 -3.16 -25.17
N LYS A 100 -12.00 -4.39 -24.78
CA LYS A 100 -12.95 -5.32 -24.16
C LYS A 100 -12.55 -5.53 -22.70
N THR A 101 -13.53 -5.38 -21.79
CA THR A 101 -13.35 -5.56 -20.36
C THR A 101 -14.40 -6.52 -19.83
N ILE A 102 -13.99 -7.49 -19.04
CA ILE A 102 -14.87 -8.47 -18.36
C ILE A 102 -14.48 -8.40 -16.88
N ASP A 103 -15.45 -8.21 -15.99
CA ASP A 103 -15.24 -8.13 -14.53
C ASP A 103 -14.12 -7.15 -14.13
N GLY A 104 -14.04 -6.02 -14.81
CA GLY A 104 -13.00 -5.00 -14.57
C GLY A 104 -11.62 -5.34 -15.14
N LEU A 105 -11.42 -6.54 -15.69
CA LEU A 105 -10.16 -6.97 -16.31
C LEU A 105 -10.18 -6.79 -17.81
N ARG A 106 -9.07 -6.32 -18.38
CA ARG A 106 -8.92 -6.13 -19.82
C ARG A 106 -8.66 -7.47 -20.51
N VAL A 107 -9.55 -7.89 -21.41
CA VAL A 107 -9.29 -9.02 -22.30
C VAL A 107 -8.08 -8.67 -23.19
N THR A 108 -7.10 -9.57 -23.25
CA THR A 108 -5.82 -9.31 -23.91
C THR A 108 -5.55 -10.36 -24.98
N SER A 109 -5.76 -9.98 -26.26
CA SER A 109 -5.37 -10.82 -27.40
C SER A 109 -3.86 -10.81 -27.63
N PRO A 110 -3.28 -11.69 -28.45
CA PRO A 110 -1.86 -11.65 -28.83
C PRO A 110 -1.43 -10.30 -29.39
N GLU A 111 -2.25 -9.68 -30.25
CA GLU A 111 -2.01 -8.36 -30.85
C GLU A 111 -2.05 -7.26 -29.76
N ALA A 112 -3.03 -7.33 -28.87
CA ALA A 112 -3.12 -6.42 -27.72
C ALA A 112 -1.91 -6.58 -26.77
N LEU A 113 -1.42 -7.81 -26.55
CA LEU A 113 -0.26 -8.04 -25.69
C LEU A 113 1.03 -7.38 -26.20
N ALA A 114 1.22 -7.34 -27.51
CA ALA A 114 2.37 -6.65 -28.11
C ALA A 114 2.36 -5.14 -27.75
N ILE A 115 1.17 -4.52 -27.77
CA ILE A 115 0.96 -3.13 -27.35
C ILE A 115 1.13 -3.00 -25.83
N VAL A 116 0.55 -3.90 -25.04
CA VAL A 116 0.69 -3.93 -23.58
C VAL A 116 2.16 -3.90 -23.18
N ARG A 117 2.98 -4.80 -23.71
CA ARG A 117 4.42 -4.85 -23.45
C ARG A 117 5.10 -3.52 -23.77
N ARG A 118 4.89 -2.98 -24.98
CA ARG A 118 5.49 -1.71 -25.40
C ARG A 118 5.10 -0.56 -24.49
N VAL A 119 3.82 -0.45 -24.11
CA VAL A 119 3.31 0.61 -23.26
C VAL A 119 3.89 0.49 -21.84
N PHE A 120 3.90 -0.70 -21.25
CA PHE A 120 4.48 -0.88 -19.93
C PHE A 120 5.96 -0.57 -19.87
N HIS A 121 6.74 -1.01 -20.86
CA HIS A 121 8.16 -0.67 -20.96
C HIS A 121 8.37 0.84 -21.10
N ALA A 122 7.60 1.51 -21.98
CA ALA A 122 7.71 2.95 -22.17
C ALA A 122 7.33 3.75 -20.91
N GLN A 123 6.25 3.37 -20.21
CA GLN A 123 5.84 4.06 -19.00
C GLN A 123 6.81 3.80 -17.83
N ASN A 124 7.34 2.59 -17.71
CA ASN A 124 8.35 2.26 -16.71
C ASN A 124 9.62 3.10 -16.93
N LEU A 125 10.14 3.11 -18.16
CA LEU A 125 11.32 3.91 -18.52
C LEU A 125 11.08 5.40 -18.29
N LYS A 126 9.93 5.93 -18.70
CA LYS A 126 9.56 7.34 -18.47
C LYS A 126 9.60 7.73 -17.00
N LEU A 127 9.08 6.86 -16.10
CA LEU A 127 9.12 7.10 -14.66
C LEU A 127 10.56 7.07 -14.13
N VAL A 128 11.35 6.09 -14.55
CA VAL A 128 12.76 5.97 -14.14
C VAL A 128 13.57 7.19 -14.61
N GLU A 129 13.44 7.61 -15.86
CA GLU A 129 14.13 8.79 -16.39
C GLU A 129 13.73 10.07 -15.65
N ALA A 130 12.43 10.24 -15.34
CA ALA A 130 11.95 11.37 -14.58
C ALA A 130 12.48 11.40 -13.14
N LEU A 131 12.61 10.24 -12.48
CA LEU A 131 13.26 10.12 -11.18
C LEU A 131 14.75 10.48 -11.26
N GLN A 132 15.45 9.98 -12.26
CA GLN A 132 16.88 10.27 -12.48
C GLN A 132 17.13 11.75 -12.82
N ALA A 133 16.23 12.38 -13.57
CA ALA A 133 16.29 13.82 -13.83
C ALA A 133 16.09 14.67 -12.55
N GLY A 134 15.46 14.11 -11.52
CA GLY A 134 15.33 14.69 -10.17
C GLY A 134 16.39 14.18 -9.19
N ASP A 135 17.55 13.73 -9.68
CA ASP A 135 18.70 13.22 -8.89
C ASP A 135 18.39 11.97 -8.04
N ALA A 136 17.23 11.33 -8.21
CA ALA A 136 16.91 10.08 -7.54
C ALA A 136 17.45 8.88 -8.32
N ARG A 137 17.92 7.87 -7.59
CA ARG A 137 18.35 6.59 -8.19
C ARG A 137 17.15 5.66 -8.33
N ALA A 138 16.88 5.22 -9.54
CA ALA A 138 15.79 4.31 -9.83
C ALA A 138 16.23 3.19 -10.78
N THR A 139 15.65 2.00 -10.63
CA THR A 139 15.91 0.82 -11.46
C THR A 139 14.62 0.35 -12.12
N SER A 140 14.64 0.22 -13.44
CA SER A 140 13.54 -0.34 -14.23
C SER A 140 13.48 -1.86 -14.05
N ILE A 141 12.33 -2.39 -13.63
CA ILE A 141 12.06 -3.83 -13.50
C ILE A 141 10.77 -4.14 -14.25
N VAL A 142 10.90 -4.70 -15.45
CA VAL A 142 9.77 -4.98 -16.35
C VAL A 142 9.44 -6.47 -16.48
N SER A 143 10.25 -7.33 -15.89
CA SER A 143 10.07 -8.79 -15.85
C SER A 143 10.82 -9.41 -14.67
N GLY A 144 10.60 -10.71 -14.43
CA GLY A 144 11.34 -11.49 -13.43
C GLY A 144 10.87 -11.32 -11.98
N VAL A 145 9.80 -10.56 -11.73
CA VAL A 145 9.20 -10.42 -10.40
C VAL A 145 7.98 -11.32 -10.26
N PHE A 146 7.09 -11.34 -11.24
CA PHE A 146 5.83 -12.08 -11.17
C PHE A 146 5.84 -13.29 -12.07
N GLU A 147 5.91 -14.49 -11.47
CA GLU A 147 5.58 -15.74 -12.15
C GLU A 147 4.05 -15.89 -12.13
N ALA A 148 3.45 -16.09 -13.30
CA ALA A 148 2.00 -16.08 -13.46
C ALA A 148 1.53 -17.23 -14.35
N ASP A 149 0.31 -17.70 -14.10
CA ASP A 149 -0.42 -18.58 -15.00
C ASP A 149 -1.54 -17.81 -15.70
N TYR A 150 -2.12 -18.38 -16.75
CA TYR A 150 -3.31 -17.81 -17.37
C TYR A 150 -4.45 -17.80 -16.36
N LEU A 151 -5.08 -16.64 -16.16
CA LEU A 151 -6.26 -16.53 -15.30
C LEU A 151 -7.41 -17.40 -15.81
N ASP A 152 -7.78 -17.23 -17.08
CA ASP A 152 -8.67 -18.03 -17.89
C ASP A 152 -8.42 -17.67 -19.35
N ARG A 153 -7.72 -18.55 -20.06
CA ARG A 153 -7.23 -18.26 -21.42
C ARG A 153 -8.37 -18.09 -22.44
N GLU A 154 -9.46 -18.84 -22.27
CA GLU A 154 -10.59 -18.76 -23.20
C GLU A 154 -11.38 -17.46 -23.01
N ARG A 155 -11.54 -17.02 -21.77
CA ARG A 155 -12.32 -15.86 -21.39
C ARG A 155 -11.56 -14.54 -21.50
N PHE A 156 -10.30 -14.51 -21.04
CA PHE A 156 -9.50 -13.28 -20.91
C PHE A 156 -8.30 -13.22 -21.87
N GLY A 157 -7.97 -14.30 -22.56
CA GLY A 157 -6.80 -14.38 -23.42
C GLY A 157 -5.49 -14.43 -22.63
N LEU A 158 -4.59 -13.48 -22.89
CA LEU A 158 -3.25 -13.41 -22.31
C LEU A 158 -3.22 -12.54 -21.04
N VAL A 159 -4.18 -12.78 -20.15
CA VAL A 159 -4.24 -12.18 -18.80
C VAL A 159 -3.70 -13.19 -17.79
N GLY A 160 -2.83 -12.71 -16.90
CA GLY A 160 -2.16 -13.51 -15.88
C GLY A 160 -2.74 -13.34 -14.48
N GLU A 161 -2.72 -14.44 -13.75
CA GLU A 161 -2.86 -14.52 -12.30
C GLU A 161 -1.49 -14.84 -11.71
N VAL A 162 -1.02 -14.02 -10.78
CA VAL A 162 0.29 -14.23 -10.14
C VAL A 162 0.24 -15.47 -9.25
N LYS A 163 1.21 -16.35 -9.41
CA LYS A 163 1.35 -17.58 -8.61
C LYS A 163 2.55 -17.53 -7.66
N ARG A 164 3.57 -16.79 -8.03
CA ARG A 164 4.76 -16.60 -7.21
C ARG A 164 5.38 -15.21 -7.45
N VAL A 165 5.93 -14.64 -6.41
CA VAL A 165 6.68 -13.38 -6.47
C VAL A 165 8.15 -13.68 -6.18
N ASP A 166 9.03 -13.28 -7.09
CA ASP A 166 10.47 -13.33 -6.87
C ASP A 166 10.96 -11.95 -6.40
N LEU A 167 11.46 -11.90 -5.18
CA LEU A 167 11.97 -10.67 -4.57
C LEU A 167 13.42 -10.36 -4.96
N ALA A 168 14.15 -11.26 -5.62
CA ALA A 168 15.56 -11.06 -5.92
C ALA A 168 15.85 -9.80 -6.76
N PRO A 169 15.10 -9.47 -7.84
CA PRO A 169 15.32 -8.24 -8.59
C PRO A 169 15.08 -6.99 -7.74
N ILE A 170 14.09 -7.04 -6.85
CA ILE A 170 13.74 -5.93 -5.94
C ILE A 170 14.86 -5.74 -4.93
N GLN A 171 15.30 -6.80 -4.29
CA GLN A 171 16.38 -6.78 -3.30
C GLN A 171 17.70 -6.26 -3.90
N ALA A 172 18.03 -6.68 -5.12
CA ALA A 172 19.22 -6.20 -5.83
C ALA A 172 19.16 -4.69 -6.09
N SER A 173 17.98 -4.17 -6.49
CA SER A 173 17.76 -2.73 -6.67
C SER A 173 17.91 -1.96 -5.35
N LEU A 174 17.29 -2.43 -4.27
CA LEU A 174 17.38 -1.80 -2.96
C LEU A 174 18.80 -1.83 -2.39
N GLN A 175 19.54 -2.93 -2.56
CA GLN A 175 20.95 -3.05 -2.16
C GLN A 175 21.85 -2.05 -2.91
N ALA A 176 21.50 -1.76 -4.18
CA ALA A 176 22.18 -0.73 -4.97
C ALA A 176 21.76 0.69 -4.58
N GLY A 177 20.87 0.88 -3.58
CA GLY A 177 20.33 2.16 -3.17
C GLY A 177 19.41 2.79 -4.22
N SER A 178 18.77 1.98 -5.05
CA SER A 178 17.87 2.42 -6.14
C SER A 178 16.43 2.11 -5.79
N ILE A 179 15.51 2.99 -6.17
CA ILE A 179 14.05 2.77 -6.12
C ILE A 179 13.70 1.72 -7.19
N PRO A 180 13.23 0.52 -6.82
CA PRO A 180 12.75 -0.44 -7.80
C PRO A 180 11.41 0.02 -8.37
N VAL A 181 11.34 0.19 -9.68
CA VAL A 181 10.13 0.57 -10.44
C VAL A 181 9.65 -0.64 -11.24
N ILE A 182 8.56 -1.24 -10.80
CA ILE A 182 8.08 -2.53 -11.27
C ILE A 182 6.85 -2.34 -12.18
N ALA A 183 6.91 -2.92 -13.37
CA ALA A 183 5.75 -3.02 -14.26
C ALA A 183 4.86 -4.22 -13.84
N SER A 184 3.53 -4.07 -13.95
CA SER A 184 2.59 -5.17 -13.67
C SER A 184 2.46 -6.13 -14.86
N LEU A 185 3.57 -6.76 -15.24
CA LEU A 185 3.67 -7.84 -16.20
C LEU A 185 4.11 -9.11 -15.48
N GLY A 186 3.47 -10.22 -15.79
CA GLY A 186 3.88 -11.54 -15.33
C GLY A 186 4.41 -12.39 -16.48
N GLU A 187 5.09 -13.47 -16.15
CA GLU A 187 5.55 -14.47 -17.13
C GLU A 187 5.25 -15.88 -16.64
N THR A 188 4.86 -16.74 -17.55
CA THR A 188 4.70 -18.17 -17.24
C THR A 188 6.08 -18.84 -17.11
N VAL A 189 6.13 -20.03 -16.51
CA VAL A 189 7.34 -20.87 -16.47
C VAL A 189 7.93 -21.09 -17.88
N GLY A 190 7.09 -21.10 -18.92
CA GLY A 190 7.52 -21.20 -20.32
C GLY A 190 7.96 -19.88 -20.96
N GLY A 191 8.02 -18.77 -20.22
CA GLY A 191 8.47 -17.47 -20.71
C GLY A 191 7.40 -16.66 -21.48
N GLN A 192 6.13 -17.08 -21.48
CA GLN A 192 5.05 -16.29 -22.06
C GLN A 192 4.71 -15.11 -21.15
N ILE A 193 4.84 -13.90 -21.67
CA ILE A 193 4.42 -12.70 -20.95
C ILE A 193 2.91 -12.62 -20.87
N LEU A 194 2.40 -12.23 -19.72
CA LEU A 194 0.97 -12.04 -19.45
C LEU A 194 0.72 -10.63 -18.92
N ASN A 195 -0.43 -10.07 -19.30
CA ASN A 195 -0.94 -8.81 -18.75
C ASN A 195 -1.52 -9.07 -17.35
N VAL A 196 -0.92 -8.51 -16.33
CA VAL A 196 -1.40 -8.63 -14.95
C VAL A 196 -2.05 -7.31 -14.51
N ASN A 197 -3.18 -7.40 -13.84
CA ASN A 197 -3.79 -6.21 -13.23
C ASN A 197 -2.85 -5.66 -12.14
N ALA A 198 -2.58 -4.35 -12.18
CA ALA A 198 -1.61 -3.72 -11.28
C ALA A 198 -2.03 -3.74 -9.80
N ASP A 199 -3.33 -3.77 -9.49
CA ASP A 199 -3.83 -3.88 -8.14
C ASP A 199 -3.60 -5.31 -7.61
N PHE A 200 -3.86 -6.35 -8.42
CA PHE A 200 -3.57 -7.74 -8.07
C PHE A 200 -2.06 -7.97 -7.91
N ALA A 201 -1.25 -7.49 -8.85
CA ALA A 201 0.21 -7.61 -8.75
C ALA A 201 0.76 -6.92 -7.48
N ALA A 202 0.24 -5.76 -7.12
CA ALA A 202 0.59 -5.07 -5.89
C ALA A 202 0.17 -5.87 -4.65
N ASN A 203 -1.02 -6.47 -4.67
CA ASN A 203 -1.52 -7.28 -3.56
C ASN A 203 -0.62 -8.50 -3.33
N GLU A 204 -0.25 -9.24 -4.38
CA GLU A 204 0.63 -10.41 -4.27
C GLU A 204 2.02 -10.02 -3.77
N LEU A 205 2.58 -8.92 -4.28
CA LEU A 205 3.84 -8.39 -3.79
C LEU A 205 3.77 -8.04 -2.30
N VAL A 206 2.71 -7.38 -1.87
CA VAL A 206 2.48 -6.98 -0.47
C VAL A 206 2.31 -8.20 0.44
N GLN A 207 1.58 -9.24 0.00
CA GLN A 207 1.40 -10.48 0.78
C GLN A 207 2.73 -11.17 1.07
N VAL A 208 3.62 -11.24 0.07
CA VAL A 208 4.94 -11.89 0.23
C VAL A 208 5.90 -11.01 1.03
N LEU A 209 5.92 -9.71 0.77
CA LEU A 209 6.86 -8.76 1.36
C LEU A 209 6.47 -8.35 2.78
N GLN A 210 5.17 -8.25 3.06
CA GLN A 210 4.60 -7.71 4.30
C GLN A 210 5.22 -6.36 4.69
N PRO A 211 5.08 -5.33 3.83
CA PRO A 211 5.70 -4.04 4.04
C PRO A 211 5.06 -3.31 5.22
N TYR A 212 5.82 -2.38 5.80
CA TYR A 212 5.34 -1.54 6.88
C TYR A 212 4.26 -0.54 6.44
N LYS A 213 4.38 -0.01 5.22
CA LYS A 213 3.41 0.90 4.61
C LYS A 213 2.98 0.39 3.23
N ILE A 214 1.68 0.53 2.97
CA ILE A 214 1.07 0.22 1.67
C ILE A 214 0.34 1.49 1.24
N VAL A 215 0.76 2.07 0.12
CA VAL A 215 0.20 3.33 -0.37
C VAL A 215 -0.28 3.17 -1.80
N PHE A 216 -1.53 3.52 -2.04
CA PHE A 216 -2.13 3.57 -3.38
C PHE A 216 -2.25 5.03 -3.81
N LEU A 217 -1.49 5.43 -4.81
CA LEU A 217 -1.53 6.78 -5.36
C LEU A 217 -2.60 6.88 -6.45
N THR A 218 -3.48 7.85 -6.28
CA THR A 218 -4.62 8.12 -7.18
C THR A 218 -4.76 9.61 -7.45
N GLY A 219 -5.37 9.98 -8.58
CA GLY A 219 -5.65 11.39 -8.90
C GLY A 219 -6.68 12.03 -7.96
N THR A 220 -7.61 11.24 -7.39
CA THR A 220 -8.60 11.73 -6.43
C THR A 220 -8.02 11.99 -5.04
N GLY A 221 -6.94 11.30 -4.69
CA GLY A 221 -6.28 11.42 -3.40
C GLY A 221 -6.98 10.72 -2.25
N GLY A 222 -7.95 9.85 -2.53
CA GLY A 222 -8.70 9.08 -1.54
C GLY A 222 -9.96 8.49 -2.14
N LEU A 223 -10.73 7.80 -1.31
CA LEU A 223 -12.09 7.38 -1.63
C LEU A 223 -13.04 8.55 -1.35
N LEU A 224 -13.95 8.82 -2.29
CA LEU A 224 -14.88 9.94 -2.19
C LEU A 224 -16.21 9.47 -1.63
N ASP A 225 -16.83 10.29 -0.79
CA ASP A 225 -18.22 10.11 -0.36
C ASP A 225 -19.23 10.61 -1.43
N ALA A 226 -20.51 10.50 -1.13
CA ALA A 226 -21.59 10.97 -2.01
C ALA A 226 -21.51 12.46 -2.37
N GLY A 227 -20.87 13.27 -1.53
CA GLY A 227 -20.66 14.70 -1.74
C GLY A 227 -19.36 15.03 -2.49
N GLY A 228 -18.56 14.02 -2.87
CA GLY A 228 -17.26 14.21 -3.50
C GLY A 228 -16.14 14.60 -2.52
N LYS A 229 -16.37 14.49 -1.22
CA LYS A 229 -15.35 14.72 -0.18
C LYS A 229 -14.59 13.43 0.09
N VAL A 230 -13.28 13.54 0.32
CA VAL A 230 -12.43 12.41 0.70
C VAL A 230 -12.84 11.88 2.08
N ILE A 231 -13.03 10.57 2.17
CA ILE A 231 -13.27 9.84 3.42
C ILE A 231 -11.93 9.70 4.13
N ASP A 232 -11.78 10.25 5.34
CA ASP A 232 -10.49 10.28 6.04
C ASP A 232 -10.02 8.88 6.47
N SER A 233 -10.94 8.02 6.94
CA SER A 233 -10.59 6.65 7.36
C SER A 233 -11.76 5.69 7.21
N ILE A 234 -11.44 4.40 6.98
CA ILE A 234 -12.40 3.30 6.91
C ILE A 234 -11.91 2.17 7.82
N ASN A 235 -12.76 1.77 8.75
CA ASN A 235 -12.59 0.58 9.57
C ASN A 235 -13.43 -0.56 8.97
N LEU A 236 -12.78 -1.50 8.27
CA LEU A 236 -13.48 -2.57 7.56
C LEU A 236 -14.29 -3.48 8.48
N SER A 237 -13.86 -3.70 9.74
CA SER A 237 -14.59 -4.56 10.67
C SER A 237 -15.96 -4.03 11.09
N THR A 238 -16.15 -2.71 11.03
CA THR A 238 -17.37 -2.03 11.49
C THR A 238 -18.14 -1.33 10.38
N GLU A 239 -17.47 -0.92 9.31
CA GLU A 239 -18.05 -0.03 8.30
C GLU A 239 -18.21 -0.71 6.92
N TYR A 240 -17.57 -1.86 6.67
CA TYR A 240 -17.55 -2.50 5.35
C TYR A 240 -18.95 -2.79 4.81
N GLU A 241 -19.78 -3.49 5.56
CA GLU A 241 -21.13 -3.87 5.13
C GLU A 241 -22.00 -2.65 4.83
N HIS A 242 -21.95 -1.64 5.70
CA HIS A 242 -22.67 -0.39 5.50
C HIS A 242 -22.17 0.38 4.27
N LEU A 243 -20.85 0.46 4.11
CA LEU A 243 -20.22 1.14 2.98
C LEU A 243 -20.61 0.49 1.64
N MET A 244 -20.58 -0.85 1.58
CA MET A 244 -20.91 -1.61 0.36
C MET A 244 -22.39 -1.55 -0.03
N GLN A 245 -23.27 -1.12 0.87
CA GLN A 245 -24.69 -0.88 0.60
C GLN A 245 -24.96 0.54 0.06
N GLN A 246 -23.98 1.43 0.09
CA GLN A 246 -24.17 2.79 -0.38
C GLN A 246 -24.32 2.86 -1.90
N PRO A 247 -25.30 3.59 -2.44
CA PRO A 247 -25.52 3.65 -3.89
C PRO A 247 -24.43 4.36 -4.67
N TRP A 248 -23.59 5.14 -3.99
CA TRP A 248 -22.43 5.83 -4.57
C TRP A 248 -21.14 4.98 -4.55
N ILE A 249 -21.16 3.83 -3.88
CA ILE A 249 -20.08 2.84 -3.96
C ILE A 249 -20.38 1.88 -5.10
N ASP A 250 -19.98 2.26 -6.29
CA ASP A 250 -20.18 1.48 -7.50
C ASP A 250 -18.89 1.33 -8.33
N GLY A 251 -18.96 0.55 -9.40
CA GLY A 251 -17.91 0.39 -10.40
C GLY A 251 -16.52 0.19 -9.81
N GLY A 252 -15.58 1.02 -10.24
CA GLY A 252 -14.17 0.90 -9.84
C GLY A 252 -13.90 1.19 -8.36
N MET A 253 -14.75 1.96 -7.67
CA MET A 253 -14.61 2.22 -6.24
C MET A 253 -14.96 0.98 -5.43
N ARG A 254 -16.06 0.29 -5.76
CA ARG A 254 -16.46 -0.97 -5.15
C ARG A 254 -15.35 -2.02 -5.25
N VAL A 255 -14.87 -2.24 -6.47
CA VAL A 255 -13.79 -3.21 -6.73
C VAL A 255 -12.53 -2.86 -5.91
N LYS A 256 -12.17 -1.58 -5.81
CA LYS A 256 -11.01 -1.16 -5.03
C LYS A 256 -11.16 -1.45 -3.53
N ILE A 257 -12.34 -1.21 -2.96
CA ILE A 257 -12.59 -1.49 -1.53
C ILE A 257 -12.54 -3.00 -1.27
N GLU A 258 -13.14 -3.81 -2.15
CA GLU A 258 -13.07 -5.27 -2.08
C GLU A 258 -11.62 -5.77 -2.14
N GLN A 259 -10.83 -5.30 -3.09
CA GLN A 259 -9.41 -5.66 -3.22
C GLN A 259 -8.58 -5.26 -2.00
N ILE A 260 -8.82 -4.08 -1.41
CA ILE A 260 -8.14 -3.64 -0.20
C ILE A 260 -8.55 -4.50 1.00
N LYS A 261 -9.82 -4.89 1.09
CA LYS A 261 -10.30 -5.79 2.13
C LYS A 261 -9.60 -7.15 2.03
N ASP A 262 -9.63 -7.77 0.85
CA ASP A 262 -8.97 -9.07 0.61
C ASP A 262 -7.47 -9.00 0.93
N LEU A 263 -6.81 -7.92 0.54
CA LEU A 263 -5.41 -7.68 0.87
C LEU A 263 -5.19 -7.64 2.39
N LEU A 264 -5.97 -6.82 3.10
CA LEU A 264 -5.83 -6.65 4.55
C LEU A 264 -6.19 -7.90 5.33
N ASP A 265 -7.12 -8.74 4.83
CA ASP A 265 -7.48 -10.01 5.47
C ASP A 265 -6.32 -11.01 5.49
N GLY A 266 -5.44 -10.96 4.49
CA GLY A 266 -4.21 -11.78 4.42
C GLY A 266 -3.01 -11.23 5.20
N LEU A 267 -3.10 -10.02 5.77
CA LEU A 267 -1.99 -9.34 6.43
C LEU A 267 -2.16 -9.29 7.97
N PRO A 268 -1.10 -8.96 8.72
CA PRO A 268 -1.23 -8.69 10.16
C PRO A 268 -2.27 -7.60 10.46
N LEU A 269 -2.96 -7.70 11.62
CA LEU A 269 -4.00 -6.73 12.03
C LEU A 269 -3.53 -5.28 12.07
N ALA A 270 -2.25 -5.05 12.32
CA ALA A 270 -1.66 -3.73 12.36
C ALA A 270 -1.43 -3.12 10.96
N SER A 271 -1.63 -3.90 9.89
CA SER A 271 -1.49 -3.43 8.52
C SER A 271 -2.62 -2.47 8.14
N SER A 272 -2.28 -1.50 7.31
CA SER A 272 -3.22 -0.53 6.75
C SER A 272 -2.83 -0.16 5.34
N VAL A 273 -3.81 0.22 4.54
CA VAL A 273 -3.62 0.78 3.20
C VAL A 273 -3.99 2.25 3.22
N SER A 274 -3.12 3.08 2.71
CA SER A 274 -3.38 4.51 2.51
C SER A 274 -3.65 4.79 1.03
N ILE A 275 -4.67 5.59 0.75
CA ILE A 275 -4.98 6.06 -0.61
C ILE A 275 -4.79 7.57 -0.60
N THR A 276 -3.84 8.09 -1.38
CA THR A 276 -3.51 9.52 -1.36
C THR A 276 -3.06 10.02 -2.74
N LYS A 277 -2.76 11.32 -2.85
CA LYS A 277 -2.14 11.93 -4.03
C LYS A 277 -0.61 11.89 -3.95
N PRO A 278 0.08 11.91 -5.08
CA PRO A 278 1.54 12.00 -5.11
C PRO A 278 2.10 13.14 -4.25
N ALA A 279 1.58 14.35 -4.39
CA ALA A 279 2.02 15.54 -3.64
C ALA A 279 1.86 15.42 -2.12
N GLU A 280 0.95 14.57 -1.64
CA GLU A 280 0.66 14.38 -0.22
C GLU A 280 1.36 13.14 0.39
N LEU A 281 2.17 12.41 -0.40
CA LEU A 281 2.80 11.16 0.02
C LEU A 281 3.66 11.34 1.28
N ALA A 282 4.45 12.40 1.37
CA ALA A 282 5.28 12.69 2.53
C ALA A 282 4.43 12.92 3.79
N LYS A 283 3.34 13.69 3.67
CA LYS A 283 2.41 13.95 4.77
C LYS A 283 1.74 12.66 5.25
N GLU A 284 1.33 11.79 4.32
CA GLU A 284 0.76 10.47 4.65
C GLU A 284 1.73 9.60 5.43
N LEU A 285 2.99 9.60 5.05
CA LEU A 285 3.99 8.73 5.68
C LEU A 285 4.51 9.24 7.03
N PHE A 286 4.52 10.55 7.25
CA PHE A 286 5.20 11.16 8.39
C PHE A 286 4.27 11.82 9.42
N THR A 287 2.95 11.76 9.23
CA THR A 287 1.99 12.33 10.20
C THR A 287 0.94 11.30 10.63
N HIS A 288 0.47 11.40 11.88
CA HIS A 288 -0.61 10.54 12.39
C HIS A 288 -1.95 10.80 11.71
N LYS A 289 -2.21 12.06 11.36
CA LYS A 289 -3.44 12.44 10.66
C LYS A 289 -3.44 11.92 9.22
N GLY A 290 -2.25 11.79 8.62
CA GLY A 290 -2.10 11.38 7.24
C GLY A 290 -2.69 12.37 6.23
N SER A 291 -2.96 11.88 5.05
CA SER A 291 -3.61 12.59 3.95
C SER A 291 -4.33 11.58 3.06
N GLY A 292 -5.59 11.86 2.72
CA GLY A 292 -6.38 10.93 1.91
C GLY A 292 -7.19 9.96 2.77
N THR A 293 -7.35 8.73 2.33
CA THR A 293 -8.13 7.68 3.00
C THR A 293 -7.24 6.62 3.61
N LEU A 294 -7.30 6.45 4.93
CA LEU A 294 -6.67 5.34 5.64
C LEU A 294 -7.66 4.19 5.77
N VAL A 295 -7.36 3.05 5.13
CA VAL A 295 -8.16 1.83 5.26
C VAL A 295 -7.43 0.83 6.14
N ARG A 296 -8.09 0.31 7.15
CA ARG A 296 -7.57 -0.72 8.06
C ARG A 296 -8.61 -1.78 8.30
N ARG A 297 -8.16 -3.01 8.55
CA ARG A 297 -9.06 -4.09 8.95
C ARG A 297 -9.80 -3.70 10.22
N GLY A 298 -9.10 -3.09 11.16
CA GLY A 298 -9.64 -2.66 12.44
C GLY A 298 -10.01 -3.84 13.35
N GLU A 299 -10.55 -3.49 14.48
CA GLU A 299 -11.10 -4.42 15.45
C GLU A 299 -12.42 -3.87 15.95
N ARG A 300 -13.37 -4.75 16.16
CA ARG A 300 -14.61 -4.38 16.84
C ARG A 300 -14.29 -4.10 18.30
N VAL A 301 -14.86 -3.05 18.85
CA VAL A 301 -14.78 -2.74 20.28
C VAL A 301 -16.06 -3.22 20.94
N LEU A 302 -15.91 -4.10 21.93
CA LEU A 302 -16.97 -4.54 22.82
C LEU A 302 -17.15 -3.47 23.90
N GLU A 303 -18.34 -2.93 24.02
CA GLU A 303 -18.70 -1.99 25.08
C GLU A 303 -19.68 -2.67 26.03
N ALA A 304 -19.39 -2.67 27.33
CA ALA A 304 -20.29 -3.17 28.33
C ALA A 304 -20.09 -2.48 29.69
N SER A 305 -21.13 -2.53 30.53
CA SER A 305 -21.14 -2.06 31.91
C SER A 305 -21.15 -3.20 32.95
N GLU A 306 -21.01 -4.44 32.50
CA GLU A 306 -20.96 -5.61 33.31
C GLU A 306 -19.82 -6.54 32.89
N TRP A 307 -19.12 -7.13 33.87
CA TRP A 307 -18.01 -8.05 33.61
C TRP A 307 -18.43 -9.30 32.83
N SER A 308 -19.66 -9.79 33.07
CA SER A 308 -20.23 -10.98 32.44
C SER A 308 -20.33 -10.90 30.92
N ALA A 309 -20.26 -9.68 30.34
CA ALA A 309 -20.27 -9.45 28.87
C ALA A 309 -18.95 -9.80 28.21
N PHE A 310 -17.88 -10.02 28.98
CA PHE A 310 -16.54 -10.28 28.47
C PHE A 310 -16.05 -11.69 28.76
N ASP A 311 -15.09 -12.17 27.95
CA ASP A 311 -14.29 -13.36 28.27
C ASP A 311 -13.33 -13.01 29.43
N LEU A 312 -13.74 -13.30 30.66
CA LEU A 312 -12.98 -12.90 31.84
C LEU A 312 -11.56 -13.49 31.93
N PRO A 313 -11.31 -14.75 31.56
CA PRO A 313 -9.96 -15.28 31.46
C PRO A 313 -9.02 -14.45 30.55
N ARG A 314 -9.49 -14.08 29.36
CA ARG A 314 -8.71 -13.28 28.42
C ARG A 314 -8.54 -11.83 28.90
N LEU A 315 -9.61 -11.26 29.47
CA LEU A 315 -9.55 -9.89 30.02
C LEU A 315 -8.59 -9.83 31.22
N ARG A 316 -8.61 -10.85 32.10
CA ARG A 316 -7.64 -10.99 33.20
C ARG A 316 -6.21 -11.00 32.68
N GLN A 317 -5.92 -11.82 31.67
CA GLN A 317 -4.58 -11.91 31.08
C GLN A 317 -4.13 -10.58 30.53
N LEU A 318 -5.02 -9.85 29.84
CA LEU A 318 -4.73 -8.52 29.29
C LEU A 318 -4.39 -7.52 30.40
N ILE A 319 -5.22 -7.44 31.46
CA ILE A 319 -5.03 -6.51 32.57
C ILE A 319 -3.72 -6.85 33.32
N GLU A 320 -3.51 -8.12 33.66
CA GLU A 320 -2.29 -8.56 34.35
C GLU A 320 -1.03 -8.29 33.56
N SER A 321 -1.07 -8.48 32.24
CA SER A 321 0.03 -8.18 31.33
C SER A 321 0.32 -6.67 31.27
N ALA A 322 -0.73 -5.85 31.18
CA ALA A 322 -0.60 -4.39 31.08
C ALA A 322 -0.03 -3.75 32.36
N PHE A 323 -0.45 -4.24 33.53
CA PHE A 323 -0.02 -3.72 34.83
C PHE A 323 1.17 -4.45 35.43
N GLY A 324 1.63 -5.57 34.84
CA GLY A 324 2.76 -6.35 35.33
C GLY A 324 2.55 -7.01 36.69
N ARG A 325 1.28 -7.22 37.11
CA ARG A 325 0.91 -7.84 38.41
C ARG A 325 -0.34 -8.69 38.27
N LYS A 326 -0.43 -9.71 39.13
CA LYS A 326 -1.61 -10.58 39.19
C LYS A 326 -2.79 -9.86 39.84
N LEU A 327 -3.98 -10.10 39.27
CA LEU A 327 -5.25 -9.72 39.90
C LEU A 327 -5.63 -10.71 41.02
N LEU A 328 -6.37 -10.23 42.02
CA LEU A 328 -7.00 -11.11 43.01
C LEU A 328 -7.89 -12.14 42.33
N PRO A 329 -8.01 -13.37 42.84
CA PRO A 329 -8.83 -14.40 42.22
C PRO A 329 -10.28 -13.97 41.98
N ASP A 330 -10.86 -13.25 42.93
CA ASP A 330 -12.24 -12.75 42.99
C ASP A 330 -12.39 -11.30 42.46
N TYR A 331 -11.38 -10.77 41.73
CA TYR A 331 -11.34 -9.36 41.29
C TYR A 331 -12.63 -8.94 40.58
N PHE A 332 -13.14 -9.73 39.66
CA PHE A 332 -14.35 -9.41 38.87
C PHE A 332 -15.64 -9.60 39.68
N ASP A 333 -15.59 -10.33 40.78
CA ASP A 333 -16.75 -10.54 41.64
C ASP A 333 -16.93 -9.41 42.66
N ILE A 334 -15.81 -8.83 43.13
CA ILE A 334 -15.81 -7.78 44.16
C ILE A 334 -15.73 -6.36 43.57
N THR A 335 -15.32 -6.21 42.32
CA THR A 335 -15.23 -4.90 41.67
C THR A 335 -16.46 -4.64 40.79
N ARG A 336 -17.00 -3.43 40.90
CA ARG A 336 -18.09 -2.97 40.06
C ARG A 336 -17.51 -2.36 38.79
N LEU A 337 -17.99 -2.82 37.63
CA LEU A 337 -17.69 -2.19 36.34
C LEU A 337 -18.68 -1.04 36.09
N HIS A 338 -18.19 0.14 35.78
CA HIS A 338 -19.03 1.25 35.31
C HIS A 338 -19.22 1.20 33.80
N ARG A 339 -18.13 1.13 33.05
CA ARG A 339 -18.11 0.97 31.60
C ARG A 339 -16.72 0.49 31.18
N ALA A 340 -16.66 -0.44 30.27
CA ALA A 340 -15.42 -0.87 29.66
C ALA A 340 -15.56 -0.96 28.15
N TYR A 341 -14.45 -0.68 27.48
CA TYR A 341 -14.25 -0.83 26.05
C TYR A 341 -13.11 -1.81 25.84
N VAL A 342 -13.40 -2.96 25.27
CA VAL A 342 -12.41 -4.03 25.08
C VAL A 342 -12.36 -4.38 23.60
N SER A 343 -11.16 -4.43 23.02
CA SER A 343 -11.03 -4.93 21.64
C SER A 343 -11.47 -6.39 21.57
N GLU A 344 -12.16 -6.78 20.51
CA GLU A 344 -12.77 -8.12 20.34
C GLU A 344 -11.76 -9.26 20.54
N ASN A 345 -10.51 -9.05 20.20
CA ASN A 345 -9.43 -10.01 20.40
C ASN A 345 -8.66 -9.85 21.73
N TYR A 346 -9.12 -8.98 22.63
CA TYR A 346 -8.52 -8.74 23.94
C TYR A 346 -7.06 -8.28 23.90
N ARG A 347 -6.73 -7.35 22.99
CA ARG A 347 -5.39 -6.74 22.90
C ARG A 347 -5.31 -5.38 23.56
N ALA A 348 -6.43 -4.70 23.71
CA ALA A 348 -6.55 -3.38 24.35
C ALA A 348 -7.87 -3.31 25.14
N ALA A 349 -7.83 -2.61 26.26
CA ALA A 349 -9.00 -2.30 27.04
C ALA A 349 -8.89 -0.92 27.67
N VAL A 350 -10.02 -0.23 27.78
CA VAL A 350 -10.22 0.95 28.62
C VAL A 350 -11.34 0.61 29.60
N ILE A 351 -11.03 0.72 30.89
CA ILE A 351 -11.93 0.29 31.97
C ILE A 351 -12.14 1.48 32.92
#